data_ff97c6c332c84554bf372bba076677a6
#
_entry.id   ff97c6c332c84554bf372bba076677a6
#
_cell.length_a   1.000
_cell.length_b   1.000
_cell.length_c   1.000
_cell.angle_alpha   90.00
_cell.angle_beta   90.00
_cell.angle_gamma   90.00
#
_symmetry.space_group_name_H-M   'P 1'
#
loop_
_entity.id
_entity.type
_entity.pdbx_description
1 polymer ?
#
loop_
_entity_poly.entity_id
_entity_poly.type
_entity_poly.pdbx_seq_one_letter_code
_entity_poly.pdbx_strand_id
1 'polypeptide(L)'
;MRTHGIGAAQLARTSLRALRANRVRSALTMLGVIIGVAAVITMMAVGTGARRSIEGFIAGVGSNLLIVMPGTASSSGVRLAAGSGASLTLDDADAIRLECPSVTDVAPDRSGSAQLVAGNANWNTFVLGTTDAMLRVRNWTVASGRSLTDEDVRTSAKVCVLGATVAMNLFGAEDPVGRQVRIRRVPFLVAGVLEPKGETPWGGDQDDLAFVPVTTAQRRLFRSVIPGFVRRITARTEVPEDLEAAEREIRALLRQRHRISDGREDDFTIRNLTQILETAAESTRVMSLLLGAVASVSLLVGGIGIMNIMLVSVTERTREIGIRMAVGARRRDIRFQFLAEAMMLSLLGGVIGIGLGVATSHVLTSAF
;
A
#
# COMPACT_ATOMS: atom_id res chain seq x y z
N MET A 1 -25.49 51.67 35.78
CA MET A 1 -24.04 51.42 35.60
C MET A 1 -23.86 50.40 34.50
N ARG A 2 -23.43 50.86 33.31
CA ARG A 2 -23.20 50.00 32.15
C ARG A 2 -21.90 49.20 32.42
N THR A 3 -22.01 47.89 32.53
CA THR A 3 -20.87 46.96 32.55
C THR A 3 -20.24 46.96 31.19
N HIS A 4 -19.16 47.73 30.98
CA HIS A 4 -18.31 47.61 29.81
C HIS A 4 -17.56 46.28 29.91
N GLY A 5 -18.13 45.24 29.34
CA GLY A 5 -17.40 44.01 29.09
C GLY A 5 -16.20 44.35 28.21
N ILE A 6 -14.99 43.97 28.61
CA ILE A 6 -13.77 44.13 27.83
C ILE A 6 -14.01 43.40 26.52
N GLY A 7 -14.08 44.11 25.40
CA GLY A 7 -14.40 43.54 24.09
C GLY A 7 -13.36 42.49 23.71
N ALA A 8 -13.79 41.39 23.10
CA ALA A 8 -12.91 40.27 22.62
C ALA A 8 -11.70 40.78 21.82
N ALA A 9 -11.84 41.86 21.06
CA ALA A 9 -10.77 42.50 20.33
C ALA A 9 -9.71 43.18 21.22
N GLN A 10 -10.10 43.72 22.39
CA GLN A 10 -9.16 44.29 23.36
C GLN A 10 -8.40 43.21 24.11
N LEU A 11 -9.08 42.09 24.45
CA LEU A 11 -8.45 40.91 25.03
C LEU A 11 -7.41 40.30 24.06
N ALA A 12 -7.76 40.18 22.80
CA ALA A 12 -6.83 39.66 21.75
C ALA A 12 -5.57 40.56 21.59
N ARG A 13 -5.75 41.87 21.59
CA ARG A 13 -4.61 42.81 21.47
C ARG A 13 -3.69 42.81 22.72
N THR A 14 -4.24 42.70 23.91
CA THR A 14 -3.44 42.63 25.14
C THR A 14 -2.69 41.29 25.23
N SER A 15 -3.31 40.17 24.88
CA SER A 15 -2.66 38.87 24.85
C SER A 15 -1.56 38.83 23.78
N LEU A 16 -1.76 39.43 22.62
CA LEU A 16 -0.70 39.49 21.57
C LEU A 16 0.51 40.33 22.00
N ARG A 17 0.30 41.40 22.75
CA ARG A 17 1.40 42.21 23.32
C ARG A 17 2.16 41.45 24.42
N ALA A 18 1.49 40.69 25.25
CA ALA A 18 2.09 39.88 26.30
C ALA A 18 2.99 38.77 25.68
N LEU A 19 2.52 38.12 24.58
CA LEU A 19 3.27 37.13 23.83
C LEU A 19 4.56 37.71 23.20
N ARG A 20 4.50 38.95 22.70
CA ARG A 20 5.66 39.63 22.10
C ARG A 20 6.71 40.07 23.16
N ALA A 21 6.30 40.27 24.40
CA ALA A 21 7.22 40.66 25.48
C ALA A 21 8.15 39.52 25.91
N ASN A 22 7.73 38.24 25.81
CA ASN A 22 8.49 37.07 26.21
C ASN A 22 8.53 35.99 25.10
N ARG A 23 9.10 36.36 23.94
CA ARG A 23 9.07 35.55 22.70
C ARG A 23 9.63 34.14 22.86
N VAL A 24 10.76 34.00 23.57
CA VAL A 24 11.41 32.67 23.75
C VAL A 24 10.54 31.74 24.59
N ARG A 25 9.93 32.27 25.67
CA ARG A 25 9.06 31.50 26.56
C ARG A 25 7.80 31.04 25.82
N SER A 26 7.14 31.97 25.11
CA SER A 26 5.95 31.67 24.30
C SER A 26 6.23 30.66 23.19
N ALA A 27 7.37 30.77 22.52
CA ALA A 27 7.79 29.83 21.48
C ALA A 27 8.03 28.43 22.04
N LEU A 28 8.73 28.31 23.17
CA LEU A 28 9.00 27.02 23.82
C LEU A 28 7.72 26.32 24.30
N THR A 29 6.72 27.07 24.78
CA THR A 29 5.44 26.50 25.19
C THR A 29 4.59 26.06 24.01
N MET A 30 4.52 26.88 22.97
CA MET A 30 3.79 26.52 21.76
C MET A 30 4.41 25.29 21.07
N LEU A 31 5.75 25.10 21.21
CA LEU A 31 6.46 23.99 20.55
C LEU A 31 5.87 22.62 20.93
N GLY A 32 5.56 22.39 22.20
CA GLY A 32 4.93 21.13 22.63
C GLY A 32 3.56 20.89 22.01
N VAL A 33 2.72 21.94 21.91
CA VAL A 33 1.41 21.85 21.25
C VAL A 33 1.58 21.68 19.74
N ILE A 34 2.50 22.43 19.11
CA ILE A 34 2.78 22.35 17.68
C ILE A 34 3.21 20.93 17.30
N ILE A 35 4.19 20.37 18.01
CA ILE A 35 4.69 19.01 17.76
C ILE A 35 3.56 17.98 17.98
N GLY A 36 2.81 18.09 19.07
CA GLY A 36 1.71 17.17 19.37
C GLY A 36 0.65 17.16 18.28
N VAL A 37 0.17 18.34 17.86
CA VAL A 37 -0.87 18.47 16.82
C VAL A 37 -0.33 18.03 15.44
N ALA A 38 0.88 18.45 15.07
CA ALA A 38 1.49 18.05 13.80
C ALA A 38 1.68 16.54 13.72
N ALA A 39 2.15 15.90 14.81
CA ALA A 39 2.30 14.46 14.89
C ALA A 39 0.96 13.73 14.72
N VAL A 40 -0.13 14.17 15.36
CA VAL A 40 -1.47 13.57 15.19
C VAL A 40 -1.92 13.64 13.73
N ILE A 41 -1.80 14.81 13.10
CA ILE A 41 -2.27 15.00 11.72
C ILE A 41 -1.46 14.15 10.73
N THR A 42 -0.13 14.17 10.85
CA THR A 42 0.75 13.36 10.01
C THR A 42 0.43 11.88 10.17
N MET A 43 0.21 11.41 11.40
CA MET A 43 -0.14 10.03 11.69
C MET A 43 -1.49 9.63 11.06
N MET A 44 -2.52 10.47 11.20
CA MET A 44 -3.83 10.21 10.58
C MET A 44 -3.71 10.15 9.05
N ALA A 45 -2.91 11.03 8.46
CA ALA A 45 -2.68 11.05 7.02
C ALA A 45 -1.96 9.78 6.54
N VAL A 46 -0.89 9.36 7.22
CA VAL A 46 -0.17 8.12 6.90
C VAL A 46 -1.07 6.89 7.08
N GLY A 47 -1.80 6.80 8.19
CA GLY A 47 -2.70 5.68 8.46
C GLY A 47 -3.83 5.55 7.44
N THR A 48 -4.47 6.66 7.07
CA THR A 48 -5.53 6.67 6.05
C THR A 48 -4.97 6.43 4.64
N GLY A 49 -3.78 6.94 4.34
CA GLY A 49 -3.07 6.69 3.08
C GLY A 49 -2.75 5.20 2.91
N ALA A 50 -2.11 4.60 3.91
CA ALA A 50 -1.77 3.17 3.89
C ALA A 50 -3.03 2.28 3.75
N ARG A 51 -4.10 2.60 4.47
CA ARG A 51 -5.37 1.86 4.35
C ARG A 51 -5.96 1.96 2.94
N ARG A 52 -6.03 3.15 2.35
CA ARG A 52 -6.51 3.33 0.97
C ARG A 52 -5.64 2.60 -0.05
N SER A 53 -4.32 2.59 0.14
CA SER A 53 -3.39 1.83 -0.69
C SER A 53 -3.67 0.33 -0.64
N ILE A 54 -3.90 -0.23 0.55
CA ILE A 54 -4.24 -1.65 0.73
C ILE A 54 -5.60 -1.95 0.09
N GLU A 55 -6.63 -1.13 0.35
CA GLU A 55 -7.96 -1.29 -0.24
C GLU A 55 -7.93 -1.19 -1.78
N GLY A 56 -7.16 -0.24 -2.33
CA GLY A 56 -6.95 -0.11 -3.78
C GLY A 56 -6.23 -1.31 -4.39
N PHE A 57 -5.24 -1.86 -3.69
CA PHE A 57 -4.54 -3.07 -4.12
C PHE A 57 -5.47 -4.30 -4.12
N ILE A 58 -6.27 -4.48 -3.07
CA ILE A 58 -7.27 -5.56 -2.99
C ILE A 58 -8.27 -5.43 -4.16
N ALA A 59 -8.77 -4.22 -4.43
CA ALA A 59 -9.69 -3.98 -5.53
C ALA A 59 -9.06 -4.26 -6.91
N GLY A 60 -7.77 -3.93 -7.08
CA GLY A 60 -7.05 -4.12 -8.35
C GLY A 60 -6.60 -5.55 -8.62
N VAL A 61 -6.25 -6.29 -7.56
CA VAL A 61 -5.67 -7.65 -7.68
C VAL A 61 -6.73 -8.75 -7.49
N GLY A 62 -7.81 -8.45 -6.75
CA GLY A 62 -8.82 -9.41 -6.31
C GLY A 62 -8.57 -9.87 -4.86
N SER A 63 -9.66 -10.14 -4.14
CA SER A 63 -9.62 -10.48 -2.70
C SER A 63 -9.52 -11.98 -2.42
N ASN A 64 -9.85 -12.84 -3.38
CA ASN A 64 -10.08 -14.28 -3.15
C ASN A 64 -8.97 -15.11 -3.78
N LEU A 65 -7.69 -14.77 -3.49
CA LEU A 65 -6.55 -15.37 -4.17
C LEU A 65 -5.65 -16.15 -3.23
N LEU A 66 -5.36 -17.39 -3.64
CA LEU A 66 -4.29 -18.23 -3.10
C LEU A 66 -3.13 -18.26 -4.09
N ILE A 67 -1.94 -18.00 -3.59
CA ILE A 67 -0.70 -18.07 -4.37
C ILE A 67 0.10 -19.28 -3.91
N VAL A 68 0.22 -20.27 -4.80
CA VAL A 68 1.07 -21.44 -4.58
C VAL A 68 2.41 -21.20 -5.24
N MET A 69 3.48 -21.30 -4.46
CA MET A 69 4.86 -21.11 -4.89
C MET A 69 5.70 -22.34 -4.54
N PRO A 70 6.75 -22.64 -5.30
CA PRO A 70 7.72 -23.65 -4.89
C PRO A 70 8.27 -23.31 -3.52
N GLY A 71 8.44 -24.33 -2.68
CA GLY A 71 9.05 -24.22 -1.36
C GLY A 71 10.55 -23.91 -1.42
N THR A 72 11.22 -24.03 -0.28
CA THR A 72 12.68 -23.93 -0.20
C THR A 72 13.31 -25.23 -0.68
N ALA A 73 14.17 -25.18 -1.69
CA ALA A 73 15.02 -26.34 -2.00
C ALA A 73 15.99 -26.55 -0.83
N SER A 74 16.01 -27.74 -0.26
CA SER A 74 17.04 -28.16 0.70
C SER A 74 18.09 -28.95 -0.06
N SER A 75 19.28 -28.39 -0.21
CA SER A 75 20.43 -29.09 -0.77
C SER A 75 21.45 -29.28 0.33
N SER A 76 21.76 -30.54 0.66
CA SER A 76 22.78 -30.91 1.66
C SER A 76 22.60 -30.22 3.03
N GLY A 77 21.36 -30.06 3.50
CA GLY A 77 21.07 -29.45 4.81
C GLY A 77 21.05 -27.92 4.82
N VAL A 78 21.34 -27.26 3.69
CA VAL A 78 21.24 -25.81 3.55
C VAL A 78 19.89 -25.48 2.93
N ARG A 79 19.05 -24.69 3.62
CA ARG A 79 17.80 -24.16 3.07
C ARG A 79 18.12 -22.97 2.14
N LEU A 80 17.77 -23.10 0.89
CA LEU A 80 17.80 -21.99 -0.06
C LEU A 80 16.57 -21.09 0.12
N ALA A 81 16.57 -19.91 -0.50
CA ALA A 81 15.44 -18.97 -0.40
C ALA A 81 14.12 -19.59 -0.87
N ALA A 82 13.00 -19.14 -0.30
CA ALA A 82 11.67 -19.55 -0.72
C ALA A 82 11.49 -19.33 -2.22
N GLY A 83 10.92 -20.32 -2.93
CA GLY A 83 10.77 -20.28 -4.39
C GLY A 83 11.98 -20.79 -5.18
N SER A 84 13.05 -21.27 -4.51
CA SER A 84 14.22 -21.87 -5.17
C SER A 84 14.00 -23.33 -5.55
N GLY A 85 13.01 -24.02 -4.96
CA GLY A 85 12.59 -25.36 -5.38
C GLY A 85 11.87 -25.29 -6.74
N ALA A 86 12.08 -26.28 -7.59
CA ALA A 86 11.34 -26.40 -8.86
C ALA A 86 10.38 -27.59 -8.73
N SER A 87 9.39 -27.47 -7.81
CA SER A 87 8.46 -28.55 -7.50
C SER A 87 7.13 -28.45 -8.24
N LEU A 88 6.67 -27.26 -8.60
CA LEU A 88 5.37 -27.06 -9.22
C LEU A 88 5.41 -27.21 -10.75
N THR A 89 4.40 -27.87 -11.27
CA THR A 89 4.26 -28.15 -12.70
C THR A 89 2.92 -27.64 -13.26
N LEU A 90 2.79 -27.61 -14.57
CA LEU A 90 1.53 -27.31 -15.25
C LEU A 90 0.46 -28.38 -14.94
N ASP A 91 0.87 -29.64 -14.83
CA ASP A 91 -0.02 -30.77 -14.48
C ASP A 91 -0.58 -30.60 -13.06
N ASP A 92 0.13 -29.94 -12.12
CA ASP A 92 -0.39 -29.62 -10.80
C ASP A 92 -1.43 -28.52 -10.86
N ALA A 93 -1.25 -27.52 -11.72
CA ALA A 93 -2.27 -26.50 -11.95
C ALA A 93 -3.55 -27.09 -12.55
N ASP A 94 -3.43 -28.02 -13.49
CA ASP A 94 -4.58 -28.72 -14.08
C ASP A 94 -5.28 -29.61 -13.03
N ALA A 95 -4.53 -30.30 -12.17
CA ALA A 95 -5.08 -31.10 -11.10
C ALA A 95 -5.84 -30.24 -10.08
N ILE A 96 -5.29 -29.09 -9.66
CA ILE A 96 -5.98 -28.15 -8.77
C ILE A 96 -7.31 -27.71 -9.38
N ARG A 97 -7.32 -27.37 -10.68
CA ARG A 97 -8.53 -26.96 -11.40
C ARG A 97 -9.62 -28.03 -11.45
N LEU A 98 -9.22 -29.31 -11.52
CA LEU A 98 -10.15 -30.44 -11.70
C LEU A 98 -10.60 -31.05 -10.36
N GLU A 99 -9.74 -31.06 -9.35
CA GLU A 99 -9.92 -31.85 -8.13
C GLU A 99 -10.20 -30.97 -6.88
N CYS A 100 -10.06 -29.62 -6.96
CA CYS A 100 -10.35 -28.73 -5.85
C CYS A 100 -11.68 -28.00 -6.10
N PRO A 101 -12.83 -28.44 -5.54
CA PRO A 101 -14.13 -27.85 -5.82
C PRO A 101 -14.29 -26.42 -5.30
N SER A 102 -13.53 -26.03 -4.26
CA SER A 102 -13.55 -24.65 -3.74
C SER A 102 -12.80 -23.64 -4.64
N VAL A 103 -12.13 -24.14 -5.71
CA VAL A 103 -11.35 -23.29 -6.62
C VAL A 103 -12.10 -23.06 -7.92
N THR A 104 -12.32 -21.80 -8.27
CA THR A 104 -13.05 -21.39 -9.49
C THR A 104 -12.13 -21.23 -10.70
N ASP A 105 -11.00 -20.55 -10.53
CA ASP A 105 -10.03 -20.30 -11.59
C ASP A 105 -8.61 -20.65 -11.12
N VAL A 106 -7.81 -21.21 -12.04
CA VAL A 106 -6.41 -21.54 -11.80
C VAL A 106 -5.55 -20.98 -12.92
N ALA A 107 -4.60 -20.16 -12.56
CA ALA A 107 -3.69 -19.53 -13.50
C ALA A 107 -2.23 -19.90 -13.17
N PRO A 108 -1.63 -20.85 -13.88
CA PRO A 108 -0.21 -21.13 -13.78
C PRO A 108 0.61 -19.99 -14.40
N ASP A 109 1.82 -19.78 -13.89
CA ASP A 109 2.71 -18.70 -14.28
C ASP A 109 4.12 -19.22 -14.57
N ARG A 110 4.61 -18.92 -15.75
CA ARG A 110 6.02 -19.04 -16.13
C ARG A 110 6.53 -17.72 -16.67
N SER A 111 7.17 -16.94 -15.83
CA SER A 111 7.47 -15.54 -16.10
C SER A 111 8.96 -15.18 -15.99
N GLY A 112 9.30 -14.05 -16.55
CA GLY A 112 10.62 -13.45 -16.46
C GLY A 112 10.71 -12.16 -17.26
N SER A 113 11.75 -11.36 -17.03
CA SER A 113 12.02 -10.17 -17.83
C SER A 113 12.58 -10.54 -19.21
N ALA A 114 12.12 -9.83 -20.23
CA ALA A 114 12.58 -9.99 -21.59
C ALA A 114 12.50 -8.67 -22.36
N GLN A 115 13.42 -8.50 -23.30
CA GLN A 115 13.37 -7.41 -24.24
C GLN A 115 12.38 -7.73 -25.37
N LEU A 116 11.46 -6.83 -25.61
CA LEU A 116 10.53 -6.82 -26.73
C LEU A 116 11.05 -5.85 -27.79
N VAL A 117 10.91 -6.22 -29.05
CA VAL A 117 11.36 -5.41 -30.21
C VAL A 117 10.27 -5.40 -31.28
N ALA A 118 9.85 -4.21 -31.68
CA ALA A 118 8.91 -3.97 -32.79
C ALA A 118 9.51 -2.92 -33.74
N GLY A 119 9.83 -3.30 -34.96
CA GLY A 119 10.53 -2.40 -35.87
C GLY A 119 11.85 -1.89 -35.29
N ASN A 120 11.95 -0.57 -35.13
CA ASN A 120 13.10 0.11 -34.50
C ASN A 120 12.93 0.39 -33.01
N ALA A 121 11.74 0.16 -32.44
CA ALA A 121 11.46 0.34 -31.01
C ALA A 121 11.82 -0.92 -30.23
N ASN A 122 12.31 -0.71 -29.00
CA ASN A 122 12.57 -1.81 -28.07
C ASN A 122 12.18 -1.40 -26.65
N TRP A 123 11.70 -2.36 -25.90
CA TRP A 123 11.28 -2.15 -24.50
C TRP A 123 11.59 -3.41 -23.68
N ASN A 124 12.15 -3.22 -22.49
CA ASN A 124 12.38 -4.33 -21.57
C ASN A 124 11.23 -4.39 -20.56
N THR A 125 10.49 -5.48 -20.58
CA THR A 125 9.30 -5.64 -19.75
C THR A 125 9.22 -7.03 -19.13
N PHE A 126 8.25 -7.22 -18.25
CA PHE A 126 7.95 -8.50 -17.62
C PHE A 126 7.02 -9.33 -18.52
N VAL A 127 7.49 -10.49 -18.97
CA VAL A 127 6.71 -11.40 -19.79
C VAL A 127 6.14 -12.51 -18.93
N LEU A 128 4.81 -12.61 -18.89
CA LEU A 128 4.05 -13.57 -18.13
C LEU A 128 3.50 -14.67 -19.05
N GLY A 129 4.13 -15.84 -19.02
CA GLY A 129 3.58 -17.04 -19.65
C GLY A 129 2.48 -17.63 -18.79
N THR A 130 1.22 -17.59 -19.26
CA THR A 130 0.06 -17.99 -18.47
C THR A 130 -1.08 -18.50 -19.35
N THR A 131 -2.29 -18.67 -18.77
CA THR A 131 -3.54 -19.02 -19.44
C THR A 131 -4.48 -17.80 -19.43
N ASP A 132 -5.62 -17.91 -20.15
CA ASP A 132 -6.67 -16.89 -20.12
C ASP A 132 -7.26 -16.68 -18.72
N ALA A 133 -7.24 -17.70 -17.88
CA ALA A 133 -7.69 -17.62 -16.48
C ALA A 133 -6.98 -16.49 -15.70
N MET A 134 -5.75 -16.12 -16.06
CA MET A 134 -5.03 -15.03 -15.41
C MET A 134 -5.75 -13.69 -15.55
N LEU A 135 -6.41 -13.44 -16.68
CA LEU A 135 -7.17 -12.21 -16.88
C LEU A 135 -8.37 -12.16 -15.91
N ARG A 136 -9.08 -13.28 -15.75
CA ARG A 136 -10.18 -13.39 -14.79
C ARG A 136 -9.69 -13.29 -13.35
N VAL A 137 -8.62 -14.01 -13.02
CA VAL A 137 -8.00 -13.99 -11.68
C VAL A 137 -7.56 -12.60 -11.26
N ARG A 138 -7.05 -11.81 -12.22
CA ARG A 138 -6.53 -10.47 -11.96
C ARG A 138 -7.47 -9.35 -12.41
N ASN A 139 -8.70 -9.66 -12.82
CA ASN A 139 -9.67 -8.70 -13.33
C ASN A 139 -9.09 -7.78 -14.43
N TRP A 140 -8.34 -8.35 -15.37
CA TRP A 140 -7.87 -7.63 -16.56
C TRP A 140 -8.86 -7.75 -17.70
N THR A 141 -9.16 -6.63 -18.35
CA THR A 141 -9.98 -6.51 -19.55
C THR A 141 -9.11 -6.24 -20.78
N VAL A 142 -9.58 -6.68 -21.93
CA VAL A 142 -8.93 -6.43 -23.23
C VAL A 142 -9.56 -5.22 -23.87
N ALA A 143 -8.75 -4.17 -24.14
CA ALA A 143 -9.19 -2.94 -24.81
C ALA A 143 -9.35 -3.13 -26.32
N SER A 144 -8.44 -3.88 -26.97
CA SER A 144 -8.51 -4.14 -28.40
C SER A 144 -7.98 -5.55 -28.72
N GLY A 145 -8.53 -6.16 -29.76
CA GLY A 145 -8.16 -7.51 -30.18
C GLY A 145 -8.85 -8.60 -29.33
N ARG A 146 -8.10 -9.65 -28.95
CA ARG A 146 -8.58 -10.77 -28.14
C ARG A 146 -7.59 -11.18 -27.07
N SER A 147 -8.11 -11.87 -26.06
CA SER A 147 -7.30 -12.56 -25.04
C SER A 147 -6.59 -13.78 -25.59
N LEU A 148 -5.76 -14.40 -24.76
CA LEU A 148 -5.26 -15.76 -24.96
C LEU A 148 -6.44 -16.75 -24.92
N THR A 149 -6.32 -17.85 -25.64
CA THR A 149 -7.31 -18.93 -25.64
C THR A 149 -6.66 -20.25 -25.20
N ASP A 150 -7.47 -21.20 -24.76
CA ASP A 150 -6.99 -22.55 -24.44
C ASP A 150 -6.34 -23.21 -25.64
N GLU A 151 -6.78 -22.90 -26.88
CA GLU A 151 -6.17 -23.36 -28.10
C GLU A 151 -4.74 -22.81 -28.28
N ASP A 152 -4.52 -21.52 -27.98
CA ASP A 152 -3.19 -20.91 -28.02
C ASP A 152 -2.23 -21.59 -27.03
N VAL A 153 -2.74 -21.98 -25.85
CA VAL A 153 -1.97 -22.71 -24.85
C VAL A 153 -1.66 -24.12 -25.31
N ARG A 154 -2.66 -24.85 -25.83
CA ARG A 154 -2.53 -26.24 -26.26
C ARG A 154 -1.55 -26.36 -27.46
N THR A 155 -1.64 -25.47 -28.44
CA THR A 155 -0.80 -25.48 -29.64
C THR A 155 0.56 -24.81 -29.42
N SER A 156 0.78 -24.19 -28.24
CA SER A 156 1.96 -23.35 -27.99
C SER A 156 2.10 -22.25 -29.03
N ALA A 157 0.99 -21.56 -29.32
CA ALA A 157 0.94 -20.51 -30.33
C ALA A 157 1.88 -19.36 -29.97
N LYS A 158 2.46 -18.72 -31.00
CA LYS A 158 3.32 -17.54 -30.81
C LYS A 158 2.48 -16.27 -30.88
N VAL A 159 1.59 -16.11 -29.93
CA VAL A 159 0.75 -14.96 -29.78
C VAL A 159 1.05 -14.26 -28.44
N CYS A 160 0.85 -12.95 -28.39
CA CYS A 160 1.00 -12.18 -27.14
C CYS A 160 -0.14 -11.16 -26.99
N VAL A 161 -0.47 -10.85 -25.73
CA VAL A 161 -1.33 -9.73 -25.35
C VAL A 161 -0.46 -8.74 -24.60
N LEU A 162 -0.48 -7.48 -25.02
CA LEU A 162 0.38 -6.44 -24.48
C LEU A 162 -0.38 -5.61 -23.43
N GLY A 163 0.28 -5.24 -22.35
CA GLY A 163 -0.19 -4.19 -21.47
C GLY A 163 -0.10 -2.81 -22.13
N ALA A 164 -0.88 -1.84 -21.66
CA ALA A 164 -1.00 -0.53 -22.30
C ALA A 164 0.35 0.21 -22.39
N THR A 165 1.16 0.18 -21.33
CA THR A 165 2.50 0.81 -21.32
C THR A 165 3.43 0.19 -22.37
N VAL A 166 3.44 -1.13 -22.50
CA VAL A 166 4.26 -1.83 -23.50
C VAL A 166 3.80 -1.50 -24.92
N ALA A 167 2.48 -1.50 -25.16
CA ALA A 167 1.91 -1.14 -26.46
C ALA A 167 2.30 0.29 -26.86
N MET A 168 2.17 1.25 -25.93
CA MET A 168 2.53 2.65 -26.17
C MET A 168 4.03 2.82 -26.46
N ASN A 169 4.92 2.15 -25.73
CA ASN A 169 6.37 2.27 -25.92
C ASN A 169 6.87 1.62 -27.20
N LEU A 170 6.20 0.56 -27.70
CA LEU A 170 6.61 -0.14 -28.91
C LEU A 170 5.96 0.38 -30.19
N PHE A 171 4.73 0.88 -30.11
CA PHE A 171 3.93 1.26 -31.29
C PHE A 171 3.44 2.71 -31.26
N GLY A 172 3.58 3.41 -30.12
CA GLY A 172 3.06 4.77 -30.00
C GLY A 172 1.55 4.80 -30.14
N ALA A 173 1.03 5.61 -31.06
CA ALA A 173 -0.40 5.74 -31.36
C ALA A 173 -0.92 4.73 -32.41
N GLU A 174 -0.05 3.88 -32.96
CA GLU A 174 -0.44 2.91 -33.96
C GLU A 174 -1.08 1.68 -33.31
N ASP A 175 -2.11 1.10 -33.95
CA ASP A 175 -2.73 -0.15 -33.46
C ASP A 175 -1.74 -1.31 -33.54
N PRO A 176 -1.39 -1.95 -32.42
CA PRO A 176 -0.46 -3.06 -32.38
C PRO A 176 -1.11 -4.41 -32.76
N VAL A 177 -2.45 -4.52 -32.76
CA VAL A 177 -3.15 -5.79 -33.03
C VAL A 177 -2.84 -6.30 -34.46
N GLY A 178 -2.48 -7.56 -34.57
CA GLY A 178 -2.08 -8.19 -35.84
C GLY A 178 -0.64 -7.90 -36.26
N ARG A 179 0.12 -7.07 -35.53
CA ARG A 179 1.53 -6.81 -35.80
C ARG A 179 2.45 -7.83 -35.13
N GLN A 180 3.71 -7.89 -35.56
CA GLN A 180 4.70 -8.78 -34.96
C GLN A 180 5.60 -8.05 -33.97
N VAL A 181 5.83 -8.70 -32.83
CA VAL A 181 6.79 -8.30 -31.78
C VAL A 181 7.75 -9.46 -31.57
N ARG A 182 9.04 -9.19 -31.49
CA ARG A 182 10.05 -10.20 -31.12
C ARG A 182 10.31 -10.16 -29.63
N ILE A 183 10.07 -11.29 -28.96
CA ILE A 183 10.37 -11.50 -27.54
C ILE A 183 11.57 -12.46 -27.49
N ARG A 184 12.69 -12.01 -26.89
CA ARG A 184 13.95 -12.84 -26.89
C ARG A 184 14.27 -13.47 -28.24
N ARG A 185 14.19 -12.75 -29.34
CA ARG A 185 14.42 -13.19 -30.73
C ARG A 185 13.36 -14.14 -31.33
N VAL A 186 12.30 -14.47 -30.59
CA VAL A 186 11.16 -15.26 -31.07
C VAL A 186 10.06 -14.31 -31.55
N PRO A 187 9.56 -14.43 -32.80
CA PRO A 187 8.47 -13.60 -33.29
C PRO A 187 7.14 -14.06 -32.70
N PHE A 188 6.34 -13.09 -32.19
CA PHE A 188 4.98 -13.24 -31.67
C PHE A 188 4.04 -12.32 -32.44
N LEU A 189 2.82 -12.78 -32.67
CA LEU A 189 1.74 -11.98 -33.22
C LEU A 189 1.02 -11.31 -32.03
N VAL A 190 0.81 -10.01 -32.07
CA VAL A 190 0.00 -9.29 -31.07
C VAL A 190 -1.47 -9.64 -31.28
N ALA A 191 -2.06 -10.36 -30.33
CA ALA A 191 -3.46 -10.79 -30.36
C ALA A 191 -4.40 -9.73 -29.76
N GLY A 192 -3.91 -8.94 -28.82
CA GLY A 192 -4.70 -7.89 -28.18
C GLY A 192 -3.86 -7.00 -27.29
N VAL A 193 -4.51 -5.95 -26.78
CA VAL A 193 -3.98 -4.98 -25.82
C VAL A 193 -4.93 -4.90 -24.63
N LEU A 194 -4.37 -4.86 -23.42
CA LEU A 194 -5.14 -4.73 -22.19
C LEU A 194 -5.59 -3.29 -21.95
N GLU A 195 -6.69 -3.13 -21.25
CA GLU A 195 -7.09 -1.84 -20.71
C GLU A 195 -6.06 -1.37 -19.66
N PRO A 196 -5.74 -0.06 -19.63
CA PRO A 196 -4.81 0.47 -18.63
C PRO A 196 -5.40 0.38 -17.23
N LYS A 197 -4.63 -0.17 -16.28
CA LYS A 197 -4.93 -0.22 -14.85
C LYS A 197 -4.18 0.82 -14.04
N GLY A 198 -3.11 1.38 -14.62
CA GLY A 198 -2.24 2.34 -13.97
C GLY A 198 -1.26 1.72 -12.97
N GLU A 199 -0.76 2.56 -12.06
CA GLU A 199 0.25 2.17 -11.09
C GLU A 199 -0.34 1.48 -9.86
N THR A 200 0.44 0.59 -9.26
CA THR A 200 0.15 0.07 -7.93
C THR A 200 0.38 1.15 -6.87
N PRO A 201 -0.21 1.03 -5.67
CA PRO A 201 0.05 1.95 -4.56
C PRO A 201 1.52 2.09 -4.16
N TRP A 202 2.36 1.17 -4.55
CA TRP A 202 3.82 1.19 -4.32
C TRP A 202 4.64 1.63 -5.55
N GLY A 203 4.01 2.29 -6.54
CA GLY A 203 4.67 2.86 -7.70
C GLY A 203 5.06 1.86 -8.79
N GLY A 204 4.58 0.63 -8.73
CA GLY A 204 4.79 -0.36 -9.80
C GLY A 204 3.75 -0.19 -10.91
N ASP A 205 4.18 -0.03 -12.14
CA ASP A 205 3.30 0.02 -13.30
C ASP A 205 2.71 -1.37 -13.57
N GLN A 206 1.37 -1.51 -13.47
CA GLN A 206 0.65 -2.75 -13.76
C GLN A 206 0.51 -3.02 -15.25
N ASP A 207 0.71 -2.01 -16.05
CA ASP A 207 0.52 -2.05 -17.51
C ASP A 207 1.81 -2.34 -18.25
N ASP A 208 2.98 -2.35 -17.55
CA ASP A 208 4.28 -2.72 -18.11
C ASP A 208 4.51 -4.23 -18.06
N LEU A 209 3.71 -4.97 -18.84
CA LEU A 209 3.82 -6.42 -18.98
C LEU A 209 3.31 -6.92 -20.32
N ALA A 210 3.67 -8.17 -20.66
CA ALA A 210 3.14 -8.87 -21.82
C ALA A 210 2.75 -10.31 -21.44
N PHE A 211 1.57 -10.75 -21.86
CA PHE A 211 1.08 -12.11 -21.70
C PHE A 211 1.41 -12.96 -22.91
N VAL A 212 1.83 -14.18 -22.68
CA VAL A 212 2.03 -15.20 -23.72
C VAL A 212 1.48 -16.55 -23.20
N PRO A 213 1.13 -17.52 -24.07
CA PRO A 213 0.73 -18.85 -23.60
C PRO A 213 1.84 -19.48 -22.73
N VAL A 214 1.47 -20.08 -21.60
CA VAL A 214 2.41 -20.66 -20.64
C VAL A 214 3.30 -21.72 -21.29
N THR A 215 2.75 -22.54 -22.18
CA THR A 215 3.47 -23.57 -22.92
C THR A 215 4.51 -22.98 -23.88
N THR A 216 4.18 -21.84 -24.52
CA THR A 216 5.13 -21.11 -25.37
C THR A 216 6.24 -20.48 -24.53
N ALA A 217 5.89 -19.89 -23.39
CA ALA A 217 6.89 -19.35 -22.45
C ALA A 217 7.88 -20.43 -21.99
N GLN A 218 7.40 -21.59 -21.60
CA GLN A 218 8.22 -22.72 -21.17
C GLN A 218 9.15 -23.24 -22.30
N ARG A 219 8.60 -23.42 -23.48
CA ARG A 219 9.35 -24.05 -24.60
C ARG A 219 10.31 -23.08 -25.32
N ARG A 220 9.98 -21.78 -25.36
CA ARG A 220 10.67 -20.80 -26.21
C ARG A 220 11.40 -19.69 -25.47
N LEU A 221 10.84 -19.22 -24.36
CA LEU A 221 11.35 -18.03 -23.67
C LEU A 221 12.12 -18.35 -22.40
N PHE A 222 11.53 -19.15 -21.52
CA PHE A 222 12.05 -19.41 -20.16
C PHE A 222 12.20 -20.91 -19.94
N ARG A 223 13.13 -21.53 -20.65
CA ARG A 223 13.39 -22.97 -20.51
C ARG A 223 13.77 -23.33 -19.07
N SER A 224 13.32 -24.50 -18.63
CA SER A 224 13.70 -25.10 -17.36
C SER A 224 14.24 -26.52 -17.61
N VAL A 225 15.05 -27.00 -16.67
CA VAL A 225 15.53 -28.39 -16.67
C VAL A 225 14.36 -29.35 -16.40
N ILE A 226 13.38 -28.89 -15.61
CA ILE A 226 12.19 -29.68 -15.26
C ILE A 226 11.09 -29.39 -16.29
N PRO A 227 10.61 -30.42 -16.99
CA PRO A 227 9.48 -30.27 -17.92
C PRO A 227 8.23 -29.79 -17.19
N GLY A 228 7.48 -28.87 -17.85
CA GLY A 228 6.23 -28.37 -17.28
C GLY A 228 6.39 -27.41 -16.08
N PHE A 229 7.60 -27.07 -15.66
CA PHE A 229 7.83 -26.22 -14.48
C PHE A 229 7.12 -24.88 -14.60
N VAL A 230 6.36 -24.52 -13.56
CA VAL A 230 5.75 -23.21 -13.35
C VAL A 230 6.35 -22.54 -12.12
N ARG A 231 6.47 -21.22 -12.17
CA ARG A 231 7.04 -20.43 -11.09
C ARG A 231 6.02 -20.22 -9.96
N ARG A 232 4.74 -20.20 -10.32
CA ARG A 232 3.65 -19.93 -9.40
C ARG A 232 2.34 -20.45 -10.01
N ILE A 233 1.44 -20.85 -9.14
CA ILE A 233 0.06 -21.12 -9.50
C ILE A 233 -0.80 -20.17 -8.66
N THR A 234 -1.64 -19.38 -9.32
CA THR A 234 -2.61 -18.51 -8.65
C THR A 234 -3.97 -19.16 -8.77
N ALA A 235 -4.60 -19.46 -7.65
CA ALA A 235 -5.94 -20.02 -7.56
C ALA A 235 -6.90 -18.96 -7.02
N ARG A 236 -8.11 -18.90 -7.55
CA ARG A 236 -9.17 -17.99 -7.11
C ARG A 236 -10.36 -18.81 -6.61
N THR A 237 -10.93 -18.39 -5.50
CA THR A 237 -12.23 -18.89 -4.99
C THR A 237 -13.35 -17.94 -5.41
N GLU A 238 -14.60 -18.39 -5.35
CA GLU A 238 -15.74 -17.55 -5.66
C GLU A 238 -15.97 -16.50 -4.56
N VAL A 239 -15.87 -16.90 -3.31
CA VAL A 239 -16.02 -16.03 -2.13
C VAL A 239 -14.83 -16.17 -1.19
N PRO A 240 -14.52 -15.14 -0.36
CA PRO A 240 -13.39 -15.16 0.56
C PRO A 240 -13.47 -16.27 1.62
N GLU A 241 -14.68 -16.68 1.99
CA GLU A 241 -14.94 -17.70 3.00
C GLU A 241 -14.43 -19.09 2.59
N ASP A 242 -14.33 -19.34 1.28
CA ASP A 242 -13.83 -20.61 0.73
C ASP A 242 -12.29 -20.71 0.71
N LEU A 243 -11.56 -19.62 1.00
CA LEU A 243 -10.10 -19.59 0.92
C LEU A 243 -9.44 -20.64 1.82
N GLU A 244 -9.93 -20.83 3.05
CA GLU A 244 -9.38 -21.86 3.96
C GLU A 244 -9.68 -23.28 3.49
N ALA A 245 -10.87 -23.50 2.90
CA ALA A 245 -11.22 -24.79 2.32
C ALA A 245 -10.34 -25.10 1.11
N ALA A 246 -10.22 -24.14 0.19
CA ALA A 246 -9.37 -24.23 -0.99
C ALA A 246 -7.89 -24.46 -0.63
N GLU A 247 -7.37 -23.77 0.40
CA GLU A 247 -6.00 -23.99 0.87
C GLU A 247 -5.78 -25.43 1.36
N ARG A 248 -6.74 -25.96 2.14
CA ARG A 248 -6.65 -27.35 2.63
C ARG A 248 -6.73 -28.35 1.48
N GLU A 249 -7.63 -28.16 0.52
CA GLU A 249 -7.78 -29.01 -0.66
C GLU A 249 -6.52 -29.01 -1.51
N ILE A 250 -6.00 -27.83 -1.85
CA ILE A 250 -4.75 -27.68 -2.64
C ILE A 250 -3.59 -28.33 -1.91
N ARG A 251 -3.45 -28.11 -0.60
CA ARG A 251 -2.39 -28.70 0.21
C ARG A 251 -2.45 -30.22 0.22
N ALA A 252 -3.63 -30.79 0.45
CA ALA A 252 -3.81 -32.24 0.46
C ALA A 252 -3.51 -32.85 -0.92
N LEU A 253 -4.01 -32.24 -1.99
CA LEU A 253 -3.78 -32.68 -3.36
C LEU A 253 -2.29 -32.64 -3.73
N LEU A 254 -1.61 -31.53 -3.48
CA LEU A 254 -0.19 -31.40 -3.82
C LEU A 254 0.68 -32.33 -2.98
N ARG A 255 0.42 -32.53 -1.68
CA ARG A 255 1.11 -33.51 -0.85
C ARG A 255 0.98 -34.92 -1.42
N GLN A 256 -0.23 -35.30 -1.87
CA GLN A 256 -0.47 -36.60 -2.50
C GLN A 256 0.31 -36.73 -3.82
N ARG A 257 0.26 -35.74 -4.71
CA ARG A 257 0.91 -35.75 -6.03
C ARG A 257 2.43 -35.74 -5.93
N HIS A 258 2.98 -34.95 -5.00
CA HIS A 258 4.42 -34.87 -4.72
C HIS A 258 4.93 -36.00 -3.83
N ARG A 259 4.04 -36.93 -3.37
CA ARG A 259 4.37 -38.07 -2.51
C ARG A 259 5.07 -37.66 -1.23
N ILE A 260 4.59 -36.57 -0.60
CA ILE A 260 5.12 -36.06 0.65
C ILE A 260 4.52 -36.88 1.79
N SER A 261 5.37 -37.64 2.49
CA SER A 261 4.97 -38.47 3.64
C SER A 261 4.54 -37.62 4.82
N ASP A 262 3.69 -38.17 5.68
CA ASP A 262 3.29 -37.51 6.94
C ASP A 262 4.52 -37.15 7.79
N GLY A 263 4.48 -35.94 8.36
CA GLY A 263 5.58 -35.41 9.17
C GLY A 263 6.71 -34.73 8.38
N ARG A 264 6.72 -34.79 7.03
CA ARG A 264 7.65 -34.02 6.21
C ARG A 264 7.08 -32.65 5.85
N GLU A 265 7.99 -31.66 5.76
CA GLU A 265 7.65 -30.31 5.30
C GLU A 265 7.20 -30.32 3.84
N ASP A 266 6.29 -29.41 3.48
CA ASP A 266 5.83 -29.21 2.11
C ASP A 266 6.98 -28.66 1.26
N ASP A 267 7.10 -29.14 0.02
CA ASP A 267 8.03 -28.63 -0.99
C ASP A 267 7.42 -27.46 -1.78
N PHE A 268 6.28 -26.96 -1.33
CA PHE A 268 5.56 -25.78 -1.82
C PHE A 268 5.10 -24.91 -0.64
N THR A 269 4.71 -23.68 -0.95
CA THR A 269 4.11 -22.74 0.03
C THR A 269 2.83 -22.18 -0.55
N ILE A 270 1.75 -22.24 0.20
CA ILE A 270 0.48 -21.60 -0.15
C ILE A 270 0.39 -20.31 0.66
N ARG A 271 0.11 -19.20 -0.01
CA ARG A 271 -0.07 -17.88 0.61
C ARG A 271 -1.45 -17.35 0.29
N ASN A 272 -2.21 -17.06 1.31
CA ASN A 272 -3.44 -16.32 1.20
C ASN A 272 -3.11 -14.82 1.09
N LEU A 273 -3.38 -14.23 -0.08
CA LEU A 273 -3.07 -12.83 -0.33
C LEU A 273 -3.92 -11.90 0.56
N THR A 274 -5.19 -12.25 0.78
CA THR A 274 -6.10 -11.49 1.65
C THR A 274 -5.56 -11.42 3.07
N GLN A 275 -5.14 -12.56 3.64
CA GLN A 275 -4.59 -12.64 4.99
C GLN A 275 -3.31 -11.81 5.15
N ILE A 276 -2.45 -11.77 4.13
CA ILE A 276 -1.24 -10.94 4.14
C ILE A 276 -1.63 -9.46 4.20
N LEU A 277 -2.61 -9.05 3.41
CA LEU A 277 -3.07 -7.66 3.36
C LEU A 277 -3.80 -7.24 4.64
N GLU A 278 -4.63 -8.12 5.21
CA GLU A 278 -5.29 -7.90 6.50
C GLU A 278 -4.28 -7.76 7.64
N THR A 279 -3.25 -8.62 7.65
CA THR A 279 -2.17 -8.53 8.65
C THR A 279 -1.38 -7.21 8.50
N ALA A 280 -1.14 -6.76 7.28
CA ALA A 280 -0.50 -5.47 7.01
C ALA A 280 -1.37 -4.29 7.46
N ALA A 281 -2.69 -4.36 7.20
CA ALA A 281 -3.66 -3.35 7.65
C ALA A 281 -3.73 -3.27 9.18
N GLU A 282 -3.78 -4.42 9.88
CA GLU A 282 -3.80 -4.46 11.34
C GLU A 282 -2.48 -3.97 11.94
N SER A 283 -1.34 -4.31 11.34
CA SER A 283 -0.04 -3.78 11.76
C SER A 283 0.00 -2.26 11.65
N THR A 284 -0.53 -1.70 10.55
CA THR A 284 -0.65 -0.25 10.35
C THR A 284 -1.56 0.39 11.40
N ARG A 285 -2.67 -0.27 11.75
CA ARG A 285 -3.59 0.17 12.80
C ARG A 285 -2.92 0.23 14.17
N VAL A 286 -2.21 -0.83 14.55
CA VAL A 286 -1.46 -0.89 15.83
C VAL A 286 -0.41 0.21 15.88
N MET A 287 0.36 0.40 14.80
CA MET A 287 1.34 1.49 14.69
C MET A 287 0.67 2.87 14.87
N SER A 288 -0.48 3.07 14.23
CA SER A 288 -1.25 4.31 14.35
C SER A 288 -1.72 4.55 15.79
N LEU A 289 -2.16 3.52 16.50
CA LEU A 289 -2.54 3.63 17.91
C LEU A 289 -1.36 3.99 18.82
N LEU A 290 -0.20 3.36 18.61
CA LEU A 290 1.03 3.66 19.36
C LEU A 290 1.48 5.11 19.15
N LEU A 291 1.53 5.56 17.89
CA LEU A 291 1.87 6.95 17.57
C LEU A 291 0.84 7.93 18.16
N GLY A 292 -0.45 7.57 18.16
CA GLY A 292 -1.51 8.33 18.78
C GLY A 292 -1.32 8.49 20.31
N ALA A 293 -0.90 7.44 20.97
CA ALA A 293 -0.57 7.48 22.39
C ALA A 293 0.61 8.42 22.66
N VAL A 294 1.69 8.34 21.87
CA VAL A 294 2.85 9.23 21.97
C VAL A 294 2.45 10.70 21.74
N ALA A 295 1.64 10.95 20.71
CA ALA A 295 1.14 12.29 20.41
C ALA A 295 0.26 12.84 21.54
N SER A 296 -0.58 12.00 22.17
CA SER A 296 -1.40 12.37 23.32
C SER A 296 -0.55 12.77 24.52
N VAL A 297 0.51 12.00 24.82
CA VAL A 297 1.48 12.33 25.86
C VAL A 297 2.18 13.65 25.54
N SER A 298 2.59 13.86 24.28
CA SER A 298 3.24 15.13 23.86
C SER A 298 2.31 16.33 24.03
N LEU A 299 1.01 16.18 23.74
CA LEU A 299 0.00 17.22 23.97
C LEU A 299 -0.17 17.52 25.45
N LEU A 300 -0.16 16.50 26.30
CA LEU A 300 -0.24 16.62 27.76
C LEU A 300 0.95 17.37 28.32
N VAL A 301 2.17 17.03 27.86
CA VAL A 301 3.41 17.74 28.24
C VAL A 301 3.37 19.20 27.77
N GLY A 302 2.88 19.45 26.54
CA GLY A 302 2.65 20.82 26.03
C GLY A 302 1.66 21.60 26.91
N GLY A 303 0.56 20.98 27.34
CA GLY A 303 -0.40 21.57 28.27
C GLY A 303 0.19 21.91 29.66
N ILE A 304 1.00 20.99 30.21
CA ILE A 304 1.75 21.23 31.45
C ILE A 304 2.75 22.40 31.29
N GLY A 305 3.40 22.47 30.11
CA GLY A 305 4.28 23.58 29.77
C GLY A 305 3.57 24.93 29.76
N ILE A 306 2.36 25.02 29.19
CA ILE A 306 1.50 26.21 29.22
C ILE A 306 1.12 26.53 30.67
N MET A 307 0.69 25.55 31.45
CA MET A 307 0.33 25.74 32.85
C MET A 307 1.48 26.32 33.68
N ASN A 308 2.67 25.75 33.59
CA ASN A 308 3.85 26.23 34.32
C ASN A 308 4.21 27.68 33.98
N ILE A 309 4.15 28.04 32.70
CA ILE A 309 4.46 29.41 32.27
C ILE A 309 3.38 30.38 32.71
N MET A 310 2.13 29.97 32.67
CA MET A 310 1.05 30.83 33.19
C MET A 310 1.16 31.07 34.69
N LEU A 311 1.58 30.07 35.48
CA LEU A 311 1.85 30.23 36.92
C LEU A 311 3.00 31.23 37.16
N VAL A 312 4.09 31.10 36.42
CA VAL A 312 5.22 32.06 36.50
C VAL A 312 4.76 33.47 36.09
N SER A 313 3.95 33.60 35.04
CA SER A 313 3.44 34.89 34.56
C SER A 313 2.54 35.56 35.60
N VAL A 314 1.73 34.79 36.37
CA VAL A 314 0.91 35.29 37.44
C VAL A 314 1.78 35.80 38.60
N THR A 315 2.83 35.05 38.98
CA THR A 315 3.74 35.49 40.07
C THR A 315 4.53 36.73 39.70
N GLU A 316 5.05 36.83 38.48
CA GLU A 316 5.76 38.01 37.97
C GLU A 316 4.87 39.27 37.95
N ARG A 317 3.56 39.11 37.68
CA ARG A 317 2.59 40.20 37.56
C ARG A 317 1.77 40.43 38.84
N THR A 318 2.14 39.86 39.99
CA THR A 318 1.38 39.92 41.22
C THR A 318 1.11 41.38 41.66
N ARG A 319 2.10 42.29 41.54
CA ARG A 319 1.93 43.72 41.86
C ARG A 319 0.93 44.41 40.92
N GLU A 320 0.96 44.12 39.64
CA GLU A 320 0.02 44.66 38.64
C GLU A 320 -1.41 44.16 38.90
N ILE A 321 -1.58 42.87 39.24
CA ILE A 321 -2.84 42.28 39.63
C ILE A 321 -3.38 42.94 40.87
N GLY A 322 -2.53 43.19 41.89
CA GLY A 322 -2.91 43.88 43.10
C GLY A 322 -3.42 45.29 42.86
N ILE A 323 -2.74 46.07 42.01
CA ILE A 323 -3.16 47.43 41.60
C ILE A 323 -4.51 47.39 40.91
N ARG A 324 -4.73 46.47 39.97
CA ARG A 324 -6.00 46.32 39.24
C ARG A 324 -7.16 45.98 40.20
N MET A 325 -6.93 45.10 41.18
CA MET A 325 -7.93 44.75 42.20
C MET A 325 -8.22 45.94 43.15
N ALA A 326 -7.21 46.72 43.48
CA ALA A 326 -7.38 47.92 44.28
C ALA A 326 -8.23 49.03 43.60
N VAL A 327 -8.16 49.09 42.25
CA VAL A 327 -8.97 50.03 41.44
C VAL A 327 -10.34 49.44 41.09
N GLY A 328 -10.67 48.22 41.59
CA GLY A 328 -12.02 47.66 41.47
C GLY A 328 -12.20 46.50 40.47
N ALA A 329 -11.13 45.95 39.92
CA ALA A 329 -11.23 44.76 39.09
C ALA A 329 -11.65 43.54 39.92
N ARG A 330 -12.60 42.75 39.40
CA ARG A 330 -13.07 41.54 40.06
C ARG A 330 -12.09 40.39 39.84
N ARG A 331 -11.95 39.48 40.79
CA ARG A 331 -11.13 38.26 40.66
C ARG A 331 -11.47 37.41 39.39
N ARG A 332 -12.73 37.48 38.99
CA ARG A 332 -13.24 36.80 37.79
C ARG A 332 -12.65 37.38 36.50
N ASP A 333 -12.47 38.69 36.42
CA ASP A 333 -11.96 39.38 35.24
C ASP A 333 -10.48 39.05 35.04
N ILE A 334 -9.72 38.98 36.13
CA ILE A 334 -8.30 38.59 36.11
C ILE A 334 -8.14 37.13 35.66
N ARG A 335 -8.95 36.20 36.23
CA ARG A 335 -8.93 34.79 35.81
C ARG A 335 -9.27 34.63 34.34
N PHE A 336 -10.28 35.36 33.84
CA PHE A 336 -10.68 35.35 32.45
C PHE A 336 -9.57 35.85 31.51
N GLN A 337 -8.81 36.86 31.94
CA GLN A 337 -7.69 37.39 31.18
C GLN A 337 -6.58 36.33 31.01
N PHE A 338 -6.14 35.66 32.08
CA PHE A 338 -5.11 34.62 32.00
C PHE A 338 -5.60 33.39 31.26
N LEU A 339 -6.86 33.00 31.38
CA LEU A 339 -7.46 31.91 30.63
C LEU A 339 -7.46 32.22 29.12
N ALA A 340 -7.85 33.44 28.75
CA ALA A 340 -7.82 33.89 27.34
C ALA A 340 -6.41 33.90 26.76
N GLU A 341 -5.38 34.28 27.59
CA GLU A 341 -3.97 34.24 27.17
C GLU A 341 -3.49 32.81 26.91
N ALA A 342 -3.86 31.85 27.79
CA ALA A 342 -3.56 30.43 27.62
C ALA A 342 -4.28 29.82 26.42
N MET A 343 -5.56 30.16 26.22
CA MET A 343 -6.32 29.69 25.04
C MET A 343 -5.75 30.21 23.76
N MET A 344 -5.31 31.48 23.69
CA MET A 344 -4.66 32.02 22.49
C MET A 344 -3.33 31.31 22.15
N LEU A 345 -2.52 30.99 23.15
CA LEU A 345 -1.28 30.22 22.99
C LEU A 345 -1.58 28.84 22.39
N SER A 346 -2.56 28.14 22.97
CA SER A 346 -2.97 26.81 22.50
C SER A 346 -3.52 26.86 21.07
N LEU A 347 -4.33 27.86 20.73
CA LEU A 347 -4.95 28.04 19.43
C LEU A 347 -3.91 28.36 18.36
N LEU A 348 -2.98 29.28 18.64
CA LEU A 348 -1.89 29.60 17.73
C LEU A 348 -0.95 28.40 17.51
N GLY A 349 -0.59 27.68 18.61
CA GLY A 349 0.18 26.44 18.52
C GLY A 349 -0.55 25.37 17.70
N GLY A 350 -1.85 25.20 17.91
CA GLY A 350 -2.69 24.29 17.16
C GLY A 350 -2.76 24.61 15.66
N VAL A 351 -3.01 25.86 15.29
CA VAL A 351 -3.06 26.28 13.87
C VAL A 351 -1.71 26.08 13.17
N ILE A 352 -0.60 26.43 13.84
CA ILE A 352 0.75 26.21 13.30
C ILE A 352 1.01 24.70 13.19
N GLY A 353 0.62 23.91 14.20
CA GLY A 353 0.73 22.45 14.19
C GLY A 353 -0.06 21.79 13.06
N ILE A 354 -1.29 22.27 12.80
CA ILE A 354 -2.10 21.84 11.65
C ILE A 354 -1.38 22.14 10.34
N GLY A 355 -0.89 23.37 10.17
CA GLY A 355 -0.17 23.78 8.96
C GLY A 355 1.06 22.92 8.69
N LEU A 356 1.87 22.68 9.73
CA LEU A 356 3.07 21.82 9.65
C LEU A 356 2.70 20.35 9.40
N GLY A 357 1.67 19.84 10.07
CA GLY A 357 1.19 18.46 9.88
C GLY A 357 0.70 18.20 8.45
N VAL A 358 -0.08 19.13 7.88
CA VAL A 358 -0.53 19.05 6.49
C VAL A 358 0.62 19.19 5.50
N ALA A 359 1.56 20.12 5.74
CA ALA A 359 2.72 20.28 4.89
C ALA A 359 3.60 19.01 4.90
N THR A 360 3.86 18.45 6.07
CA THR A 360 4.63 17.19 6.21
C THR A 360 3.92 16.02 5.54
N SER A 361 2.59 15.91 5.70
CA SER A 361 1.78 14.90 5.02
C SER A 361 1.89 15.01 3.50
N HIS A 362 1.83 16.23 2.95
CA HIS A 362 1.93 16.45 1.51
C HIS A 362 3.31 16.08 0.95
N VAL A 363 4.38 16.41 1.68
CA VAL A 363 5.76 16.04 1.31
C VAL A 363 5.92 14.52 1.35
N LEU A 364 5.37 13.84 2.36
CA LEU A 364 5.39 12.38 2.44
C LEU A 364 4.64 11.73 1.27
N THR A 365 3.44 12.22 0.93
CA THR A 365 2.66 11.67 -0.20
C THR A 365 3.27 11.97 -1.57
N SER A 366 4.09 12.98 -1.70
CA SER A 366 4.82 13.27 -2.96
C SER A 366 6.16 12.54 -3.08
N ALA A 367 6.68 11.99 -1.96
CA ALA A 367 7.96 11.27 -1.91
C ALA A 367 7.77 9.73 -1.99
N PHE A 368 6.55 9.24 -1.75
CA PHE A 368 6.15 7.83 -1.84
C PHE A 368 5.04 7.63 -2.86
#